data_ac32be7940f3f52bb2cfdf53d6fb78a0
#
_entry.id   ac32be7940f3f52bb2cfdf53d6fb78a0
#
_cell.length_a   1.000
_cell.length_b   1.000
_cell.length_c   1.000
_cell.angle_alpha   90.00
_cell.angle_beta   90.00
_cell.angle_gamma   90.00
#
_symmetry.space_group_name_H-M   'P 1'
#
loop_
_entity.id
_entity.type
_entity.pdbx_description
1 polymer ?
#
loop_
_entity_poly.entity_id
_entity_poly.type
_entity_poly.pdbx_seq_one_letter_code
_entity_poly.pdbx_strand_id
1 'polypeptide(L)'
;DVFVNPAGCQAVASCGGAFDREGWRVRPAGQPGYFGAGTRRSLHAKFIFSANFRENSTSATSPWTYLGSGNLTGPGFAHAMSPSGGNLEAGVVIGTSKPLYRKQTKGIDEQSIVTNLLPIQWDREAGDLDSPLSVGAAMEERELAFLAAPISFVLWSTDGDSEYLSATDLPMAPFVLLDALANECVRESDGRFRWRGDRPRVVKIRWQHESEVREGEIPVIDEFGRFAATKLPRIDFD
;
A
#
# COMPACT_ATOMS: atom_id res chain seq x y z
N ASP A 1 -5.23 -3.11 -24.11
CA ASP A 1 -3.93 -2.42 -24.01
C ASP A 1 -3.42 -2.53 -22.59
N VAL A 2 -2.11 -2.65 -22.42
CA VAL A 2 -1.40 -2.63 -21.14
C VAL A 2 -0.48 -1.41 -21.15
N PHE A 3 -0.70 -0.49 -20.22
CA PHE A 3 0.11 0.72 -20.10
C PHE A 3 1.16 0.53 -19.02
N VAL A 4 2.42 0.78 -19.36
CA VAL A 4 3.57 0.52 -18.50
C VAL A 4 4.46 1.73 -18.35
N ASN A 5 5.17 1.82 -17.23
CA ASN A 5 6.32 2.71 -17.11
C ASN A 5 7.52 2.04 -17.81
N PRO A 6 8.03 2.57 -18.93
CA PRO A 6 9.08 1.91 -19.68
C PRO A 6 10.36 1.65 -18.89
N ALA A 7 10.67 2.52 -17.94
CA ALA A 7 11.89 2.44 -17.14
C ALA A 7 11.81 1.43 -15.96
N GLY A 8 10.61 0.87 -15.71
CA GLY A 8 10.43 -0.04 -14.58
C GLY A 8 9.14 -0.84 -14.73
N CYS A 9 9.08 -1.72 -15.71
CA CYS A 9 7.89 -2.53 -16.01
C CYS A 9 8.17 -4.04 -15.86
N GLN A 10 8.85 -4.40 -14.81
CA GLN A 10 9.43 -5.69 -14.47
C GLN A 10 8.71 -6.94 -15.04
N ALA A 11 7.46 -7.18 -14.67
CA ALA A 11 6.72 -8.34 -15.15
C ALA A 11 6.44 -8.29 -16.66
N VAL A 12 6.09 -7.11 -17.19
CA VAL A 12 5.78 -6.94 -18.62
C VAL A 12 7.03 -7.08 -19.46
N ALA A 13 8.15 -6.50 -19.03
CA ALA A 13 9.44 -6.64 -19.74
C ALA A 13 9.89 -8.11 -19.80
N SER A 14 9.65 -8.88 -18.75
CA SER A 14 10.00 -10.31 -18.68
C SER A 14 9.05 -11.22 -19.48
N CYS A 15 7.80 -10.79 -19.67
CA CYS A 15 6.73 -11.59 -20.27
C CYS A 15 6.21 -11.04 -21.62
N GLY A 16 6.93 -10.13 -22.27
CA GLY A 16 6.50 -9.45 -23.50
C GLY A 16 5.93 -10.38 -24.56
N GLY A 17 6.61 -11.47 -24.88
CA GLY A 17 6.12 -12.44 -25.86
C GLY A 17 4.83 -13.19 -25.45
N ALA A 18 4.45 -13.20 -24.20
CA ALA A 18 3.15 -13.74 -23.77
C ALA A 18 2.02 -12.76 -24.08
N PHE A 19 2.24 -11.47 -23.85
CA PHE A 19 1.26 -10.43 -24.17
C PHE A 19 0.94 -10.39 -25.66
N ASP A 20 1.96 -10.49 -26.52
CA ASP A 20 1.77 -10.52 -27.98
C ASP A 20 0.94 -11.72 -28.44
N ARG A 21 1.20 -12.92 -27.90
CA ARG A 21 0.45 -14.13 -28.22
C ARG A 21 -1.04 -14.05 -27.84
N GLU A 22 -1.33 -13.37 -26.75
CA GLU A 22 -2.71 -13.16 -26.27
C GLU A 22 -3.37 -11.91 -26.90
N GLY A 23 -2.71 -11.26 -27.85
CA GLY A 23 -3.23 -10.09 -28.56
C GLY A 23 -3.28 -8.81 -27.74
N TRP A 24 -2.54 -8.73 -26.64
CA TRP A 24 -2.41 -7.52 -25.85
C TRP A 24 -1.38 -6.58 -26.47
N ARG A 25 -1.73 -5.31 -26.56
CA ARG A 25 -0.79 -4.27 -26.99
C ARG A 25 -0.21 -3.60 -25.77
N VAL A 26 1.11 -3.62 -25.66
CA VAL A 26 1.86 -2.94 -24.62
C VAL A 26 2.18 -1.52 -25.09
N ARG A 27 1.87 -0.53 -24.28
CA ARG A 27 2.05 0.90 -24.57
C ARG A 27 2.74 1.59 -23.42
N PRO A 28 3.53 2.63 -23.67
CA PRO A 28 4.08 3.44 -22.59
C PRO A 28 2.96 4.18 -21.88
N ALA A 29 3.03 4.25 -20.55
CA ALA A 29 2.19 5.15 -19.78
C ALA A 29 2.68 6.59 -20.02
N GLY A 30 1.75 7.49 -20.31
CA GLY A 30 2.01 8.92 -20.45
C GLY A 30 1.62 9.69 -19.19
N GLN A 31 2.21 10.87 -19.00
CA GLN A 31 1.72 11.76 -17.97
C GLN A 31 0.34 12.30 -18.38
N PRO A 32 -0.69 12.27 -17.48
CA PRO A 32 -1.98 12.87 -17.80
C PRO A 32 -1.84 14.33 -18.19
N GLY A 33 -2.57 14.75 -19.25
CA GLY A 33 -2.47 16.11 -19.79
C GLY A 33 -2.80 17.21 -18.78
N TYR A 34 -3.62 16.90 -17.78
CA TYR A 34 -3.94 17.80 -16.67
C TYR A 34 -2.71 18.34 -15.92
N PHE A 35 -1.61 17.59 -15.85
CA PHE A 35 -0.40 18.05 -15.16
C PHE A 35 0.47 19.01 -15.99
N GLY A 36 0.12 19.25 -17.25
CA GLY A 36 0.90 20.10 -18.15
C GLY A 36 2.25 19.54 -18.57
N ALA A 37 2.86 20.13 -19.59
CA ALA A 37 4.09 19.64 -20.19
C ALA A 37 5.36 19.88 -19.34
N GLY A 38 5.31 20.78 -18.36
CA GLY A 38 6.47 21.21 -17.58
C GLY A 38 6.79 20.37 -16.35
N THR A 39 5.89 19.46 -15.95
CA THR A 39 6.03 18.72 -14.69
C THR A 39 6.28 17.24 -14.98
N ARG A 40 7.53 16.78 -14.87
CA ARG A 40 7.83 15.35 -14.88
C ARG A 40 7.59 14.75 -13.50
N ARG A 41 6.65 13.82 -13.40
CA ARG A 41 6.41 13.02 -12.20
C ARG A 41 6.65 11.56 -12.48
N SER A 42 7.22 10.84 -11.51
CA SER A 42 7.24 9.38 -11.53
C SER A 42 5.82 8.86 -11.51
N LEU A 43 5.46 8.02 -12.48
CA LEU A 43 4.14 7.40 -12.54
C LEU A 43 4.14 6.15 -11.66
N HIS A 44 3.32 6.18 -10.64
CA HIS A 44 3.05 5.04 -9.76
C HIS A 44 1.53 4.87 -9.64
N ALA A 45 0.91 4.55 -10.77
CA ALA A 45 -0.53 4.38 -10.85
C ALA A 45 -0.86 2.91 -11.11
N LYS A 46 -1.89 2.42 -10.41
CA LYS A 46 -2.48 1.10 -10.61
C LYS A 46 -3.95 1.30 -10.91
N PHE A 47 -4.34 1.05 -12.16
CA PHE A 47 -5.70 1.27 -12.58
C PHE A 47 -6.13 0.28 -13.65
N ILE A 48 -7.43 0.08 -13.74
CA ILE A 48 -8.09 -0.59 -14.86
C ILE A 48 -9.10 0.39 -15.41
N PHE A 49 -9.04 0.67 -16.69
CA PHE A 49 -10.03 1.50 -17.38
C PHE A 49 -10.78 0.65 -18.40
N SER A 50 -12.10 0.73 -18.39
CA SER A 50 -12.95 0.05 -19.35
C SER A 50 -14.02 1.01 -19.86
N ALA A 51 -14.32 0.91 -21.15
CA ALA A 51 -15.40 1.64 -21.80
C ALA A 51 -15.80 0.96 -23.10
N ASN A 52 -16.98 1.27 -23.60
CA ASN A 52 -17.44 0.84 -24.92
C ASN A 52 -16.93 1.85 -25.96
N PHE A 53 -16.13 1.36 -26.89
CA PHE A 53 -15.61 2.12 -28.02
C PHE A 53 -16.38 1.76 -29.30
N ARG A 54 -16.72 2.75 -30.08
CA ARG A 54 -17.30 2.54 -31.42
C ARG A 54 -16.23 2.79 -32.47
N GLU A 55 -16.27 1.97 -33.52
CA GLU A 55 -15.48 2.25 -34.74
C GLU A 55 -15.80 3.66 -35.24
N ASN A 56 -14.79 4.36 -35.70
CA ASN A 56 -14.91 5.70 -36.25
C ASN A 56 -15.43 6.80 -35.26
N SER A 57 -15.41 6.53 -33.96
CA SER A 57 -15.76 7.51 -32.95
C SER A 57 -14.63 7.71 -31.94
N THR A 58 -14.48 8.94 -31.48
CA THR A 58 -13.59 9.27 -30.35
C THR A 58 -14.26 9.08 -28.99
N SER A 59 -15.57 8.86 -28.96
CA SER A 59 -16.31 8.74 -27.71
C SER A 59 -16.18 7.34 -27.09
N ALA A 60 -16.07 7.31 -25.78
CA ALA A 60 -16.09 6.14 -24.93
C ALA A 60 -17.32 6.20 -24.03
N THR A 61 -18.25 5.27 -24.22
CA THR A 61 -19.52 5.23 -23.46
C THR A 61 -19.44 4.22 -22.32
N SER A 62 -20.25 4.45 -21.29
CA SER A 62 -20.26 3.60 -20.07
C SER A 62 -18.86 3.39 -19.47
N PRO A 63 -18.06 4.46 -19.34
CA PRO A 63 -16.71 4.29 -18.81
C PRO A 63 -16.74 4.03 -17.32
N TRP A 64 -15.81 3.18 -16.88
CA TRP A 64 -15.50 3.01 -15.48
C TRP A 64 -14.00 2.83 -15.29
N THR A 65 -13.52 3.21 -14.13
CA THR A 65 -12.11 3.09 -13.75
C THR A 65 -12.02 2.48 -12.36
N TYR A 66 -11.22 1.45 -12.22
CA TYR A 66 -10.70 1.01 -10.93
C TYR A 66 -9.39 1.73 -10.66
N LEU A 67 -9.24 2.30 -9.47
CA LEU A 67 -8.00 2.86 -8.94
C LEU A 67 -7.71 2.16 -7.62
N GLY A 68 -6.50 1.64 -7.44
CA GLY A 68 -6.18 0.88 -6.24
C GLY A 68 -4.70 0.79 -5.91
N SER A 69 -4.40 0.18 -4.78
CA SER A 69 -3.03 -0.08 -4.33
C SER A 69 -2.45 -1.35 -4.96
N GLY A 70 -3.29 -2.31 -5.34
CA GLY A 70 -2.89 -3.61 -5.85
C GLY A 70 -2.19 -3.57 -7.21
N ASN A 71 -1.01 -4.14 -7.27
CA ASN A 71 -0.40 -4.46 -8.55
C ASN A 71 -1.23 -5.53 -9.27
N LEU A 72 -1.29 -5.49 -10.61
CA LEU A 72 -1.93 -6.52 -11.43
C LEU A 72 -1.10 -7.82 -11.42
N THR A 73 -0.93 -8.39 -10.25
CA THR A 73 -0.18 -9.62 -9.97
C THR A 73 -1.06 -10.59 -9.19
N GLY A 74 -0.67 -11.86 -9.13
CA GLY A 74 -1.37 -12.85 -8.34
C GLY A 74 -1.62 -12.39 -6.89
N PRO A 75 -0.57 -12.06 -6.10
CA PRO A 75 -0.73 -11.62 -4.71
C PRO A 75 -1.52 -10.32 -4.55
N GLY A 76 -1.41 -9.38 -5.50
CA GLY A 76 -2.02 -8.06 -5.40
C GLY A 76 -3.45 -8.00 -5.93
N PHE A 77 -3.90 -8.97 -6.73
CA PHE A 77 -5.20 -8.86 -7.40
C PHE A 77 -6.02 -10.17 -7.49
N ALA A 78 -5.36 -11.31 -7.61
CA ALA A 78 -6.02 -12.59 -7.85
C ALA A 78 -6.09 -13.49 -6.62
N HIS A 79 -5.20 -13.30 -5.64
CA HIS A 79 -5.18 -14.11 -4.43
C HIS A 79 -5.91 -13.41 -3.29
N ALA A 80 -6.78 -14.14 -2.60
CA ALA A 80 -7.34 -13.67 -1.34
C ALA A 80 -6.22 -13.53 -0.29
N MET A 81 -6.33 -12.51 0.54
CA MET A 81 -5.41 -12.32 1.67
C MET A 81 -5.54 -13.50 2.64
N SER A 82 -4.42 -14.06 3.03
CA SER A 82 -4.30 -15.12 4.02
C SER A 82 -2.98 -14.98 4.79
N PRO A 83 -2.80 -15.67 5.92
CA PRO A 83 -1.52 -15.67 6.63
C PRO A 83 -0.33 -16.14 5.80
N SER A 84 -0.56 -16.92 4.75
CA SER A 84 0.47 -17.52 3.89
C SER A 84 0.60 -16.85 2.52
N GLY A 85 -0.22 -15.84 2.19
CA GLY A 85 -0.14 -15.17 0.89
C GLY A 85 -1.28 -14.21 0.63
N GLY A 86 -1.17 -13.48 -0.48
CA GLY A 86 -2.04 -12.38 -0.84
C GLY A 86 -1.68 -11.09 -0.10
N ASN A 87 -2.05 -9.96 -0.68
CA ASN A 87 -1.85 -8.65 -0.07
C ASN A 87 -3.19 -8.09 0.41
N LEU A 88 -3.13 -7.24 1.44
CA LEU A 88 -4.26 -6.38 1.78
C LEU A 88 -4.24 -5.18 0.84
N GLU A 89 -5.17 -5.15 -0.09
CA GLU A 89 -5.26 -4.10 -1.10
C GLU A 89 -6.59 -3.35 -0.97
N ALA A 90 -6.55 -2.07 -1.26
CA ALA A 90 -7.73 -1.22 -1.29
C ALA A 90 -7.87 -0.55 -2.65
N GLY A 91 -9.11 -0.35 -3.08
CA GLY A 91 -9.38 0.32 -4.33
C GLY A 91 -10.80 0.86 -4.40
N VAL A 92 -11.01 1.75 -5.36
CA VAL A 92 -12.32 2.33 -5.65
C VAL A 92 -12.66 2.10 -7.11
N VAL A 93 -13.94 1.91 -7.40
CA VAL A 93 -14.47 1.88 -8.77
C VAL A 93 -15.26 3.16 -8.98
N ILE A 94 -14.88 3.91 -10.00
CA ILE A 94 -15.52 5.17 -10.37
C ILE A 94 -16.16 4.97 -11.75
N GLY A 95 -17.44 5.19 -11.85
CA GLY A 95 -18.17 5.20 -13.11
C GLY A 95 -18.80 6.55 -13.38
N THR A 96 -19.04 6.88 -14.63
CA THR A 96 -19.79 8.06 -15.03
C THR A 96 -20.78 7.73 -16.12
N SER A 97 -21.96 8.36 -16.08
CA SER A 97 -22.94 8.28 -17.15
C SER A 97 -22.60 9.20 -18.34
N LYS A 98 -21.69 10.16 -18.13
CA LYS A 98 -21.22 11.05 -19.20
C LYS A 98 -20.20 10.32 -20.06
N PRO A 99 -20.23 10.49 -21.39
CA PRO A 99 -19.21 9.92 -22.26
C PRO A 99 -17.86 10.58 -22.00
N LEU A 100 -16.81 9.77 -22.05
CA LEU A 100 -15.43 10.26 -22.14
C LEU A 100 -14.96 10.21 -23.60
N TYR A 101 -13.85 10.85 -23.89
CA TYR A 101 -13.30 10.93 -25.24
C TYR A 101 -11.84 10.53 -25.28
N ARG A 102 -11.44 9.83 -26.33
CA ARG A 102 -10.05 9.36 -26.51
C ARG A 102 -9.08 10.48 -26.81
N LYS A 103 -9.52 11.54 -27.47
CA LYS A 103 -8.69 12.68 -27.86
C LYS A 103 -9.48 13.96 -27.93
N GLN A 104 -8.78 15.09 -27.88
CA GLN A 104 -9.37 16.41 -28.02
C GLN A 104 -10.10 16.56 -29.35
N THR A 105 -11.32 17.06 -29.28
CA THR A 105 -12.15 17.43 -30.41
C THR A 105 -12.84 18.77 -30.10
N LYS A 106 -13.08 19.57 -31.11
CA LYS A 106 -13.73 20.89 -30.94
C LYS A 106 -15.04 20.78 -30.17
N GLY A 107 -15.17 21.57 -29.12
CA GLY A 107 -16.37 21.61 -28.28
C GLY A 107 -16.45 20.57 -27.15
N ILE A 108 -15.41 19.78 -26.96
CA ILE A 108 -15.31 18.82 -25.85
C ILE A 108 -14.50 19.43 -24.71
N ASP A 109 -15.05 19.32 -23.51
CA ASP A 109 -14.39 19.71 -22.27
C ASP A 109 -13.14 18.84 -22.04
N GLU A 110 -12.02 19.49 -21.73
CA GLU A 110 -10.75 18.84 -21.42
C GLU A 110 -10.85 17.83 -20.27
N GLN A 111 -11.74 18.05 -19.32
CA GLN A 111 -12.02 17.12 -18.22
C GLN A 111 -12.78 15.85 -18.66
N SER A 112 -13.24 15.81 -19.91
CA SER A 112 -13.87 14.62 -20.49
C SER A 112 -12.91 13.78 -21.34
N ILE A 113 -11.64 14.15 -21.41
CA ILE A 113 -10.65 13.46 -22.24
C ILE A 113 -9.85 12.48 -21.39
N VAL A 114 -9.89 11.21 -21.77
CA VAL A 114 -9.28 10.11 -21.00
C VAL A 114 -7.78 10.33 -20.81
N THR A 115 -7.07 10.78 -21.85
CA THR A 115 -5.61 11.02 -21.78
C THR A 115 -5.23 12.24 -20.92
N ASN A 116 -6.19 13.11 -20.59
CA ASN A 116 -5.98 14.18 -19.62
C ASN A 116 -6.15 13.70 -18.18
N LEU A 117 -6.93 12.66 -17.97
CA LEU A 117 -7.30 12.15 -16.65
C LEU A 117 -6.44 10.96 -16.20
N LEU A 118 -6.10 10.07 -17.13
CA LEU A 118 -5.39 8.83 -16.86
C LEU A 118 -4.04 8.79 -17.59
N PRO A 119 -3.05 8.07 -17.07
CA PRO A 119 -1.73 7.93 -17.70
C PRO A 119 -1.78 6.98 -18.90
N ILE A 120 -2.66 7.25 -19.84
CA ILE A 120 -2.93 6.48 -21.05
C ILE A 120 -2.33 7.18 -22.25
N GLN A 121 -1.55 6.46 -23.06
CA GLN A 121 -0.96 6.95 -24.30
C GLN A 121 -1.38 6.03 -25.46
N TRP A 122 -2.45 6.39 -26.16
CA TRP A 122 -3.10 5.55 -27.17
C TRP A 122 -2.35 5.46 -28.51
N ASP A 123 -1.54 6.46 -28.82
CA ASP A 123 -0.88 6.69 -30.08
C ASP A 123 0.53 6.14 -30.17
N ARG A 124 1.05 5.56 -29.08
CA ARG A 124 2.39 4.98 -29.03
C ARG A 124 2.34 3.53 -28.57
N GLU A 125 3.19 2.71 -29.18
CA GLU A 125 3.40 1.32 -28.78
C GLU A 125 4.80 1.14 -28.14
N ALA A 126 5.03 0.03 -27.44
CA ALA A 126 6.31 -0.21 -26.80
C ALA A 126 7.48 -0.23 -27.79
N GLY A 127 7.23 -0.67 -29.02
CA GLY A 127 8.23 -0.66 -30.10
C GLY A 127 8.63 0.73 -30.59
N ASP A 128 7.83 1.75 -30.28
CA ASP A 128 8.09 3.14 -30.68
C ASP A 128 8.91 3.90 -29.62
N LEU A 129 9.34 3.21 -28.57
CA LEU A 129 10.13 3.83 -27.50
C LEU A 129 11.57 4.04 -27.94
N ASP A 130 12.15 5.15 -27.50
CA ASP A 130 13.57 5.46 -27.71
C ASP A 130 14.51 4.47 -26.99
N SER A 131 13.95 3.68 -26.06
CA SER A 131 14.66 2.67 -25.28
C SER A 131 13.78 1.42 -25.10
N PRO A 132 14.38 0.22 -25.07
CA PRO A 132 13.63 -1.00 -24.78
C PRO A 132 13.03 -0.94 -23.39
N LEU A 133 11.96 -1.72 -23.18
CA LEU A 133 11.37 -1.86 -21.85
C LEU A 133 12.40 -2.40 -20.85
N SER A 134 12.49 -1.77 -19.70
CA SER A 134 13.43 -2.15 -18.66
C SER A 134 12.70 -2.89 -17.52
N VAL A 135 13.34 -3.93 -17.03
CA VAL A 135 12.92 -4.61 -15.80
C VAL A 135 12.97 -3.64 -14.59
N GLY A 136 13.80 -2.59 -14.68
CA GLY A 136 14.05 -1.67 -13.57
C GLY A 136 15.09 -2.22 -12.59
N ALA A 137 15.33 -1.49 -11.52
CA ALA A 137 16.15 -1.98 -10.43
C ALA A 137 15.48 -3.19 -9.76
N ALA A 138 16.26 -4.19 -9.38
CA ALA A 138 15.75 -5.26 -8.53
C ALA A 138 15.15 -4.62 -7.27
N MET A 139 13.99 -5.11 -6.84
CA MET A 139 13.49 -4.74 -5.51
C MET A 139 14.54 -5.23 -4.51
N GLU A 140 14.89 -4.36 -3.56
CA GLU A 140 15.68 -4.79 -2.41
C GLU A 140 15.03 -6.06 -1.85
N GLU A 141 15.84 -7.08 -1.61
CA GLU A 141 15.36 -8.28 -0.94
C GLU A 141 14.69 -7.80 0.34
N ARG A 142 13.39 -8.08 0.46
CA ARG A 142 12.72 -7.84 1.72
C ARG A 142 13.48 -8.66 2.75
N GLU A 143 13.89 -8.02 3.83
CA GLU A 143 14.39 -8.75 4.99
C GLU A 143 13.45 -9.93 5.25
N LEU A 144 14.04 -11.12 5.30
CA LEU A 144 13.33 -12.37 5.49
C LEU A 144 12.34 -12.22 6.63
N ALA A 145 11.07 -12.32 6.30
CA ALA A 145 9.93 -12.36 7.18
C ALA A 145 9.96 -11.34 8.32
N PHE A 146 9.10 -10.32 8.25
CA PHE A 146 8.69 -9.59 9.45
C PHE A 146 8.16 -10.63 10.46
N LEU A 147 9.01 -11.01 11.38
CA LEU A 147 8.63 -11.87 12.51
C LEU A 147 7.82 -11.00 13.46
N ALA A 148 6.52 -11.24 13.46
CA ALA A 148 5.63 -10.59 14.41
C ALA A 148 6.12 -10.88 15.83
N ALA A 149 5.99 -9.89 16.71
CA ALA A 149 6.22 -10.08 18.13
C ALA A 149 5.31 -11.21 18.67
N PRO A 150 5.72 -11.93 19.72
CA PRO A 150 4.97 -13.06 20.27
C PRO A 150 3.60 -12.70 20.82
N ILE A 151 3.33 -11.41 21.01
CA ILE A 151 2.02 -10.84 21.38
C ILE A 151 1.73 -9.61 20.54
N SER A 152 0.46 -9.35 20.28
CA SER A 152 0.05 -8.24 19.39
C SER A 152 -0.04 -6.90 20.08
N PHE A 153 -0.33 -6.87 21.39
CA PHE A 153 -0.49 -5.68 22.21
C PHE A 153 -0.41 -6.02 23.69
N VAL A 154 -0.32 -4.99 24.52
CA VAL A 154 -0.49 -5.10 25.98
C VAL A 154 -1.62 -4.20 26.47
N LEU A 155 -2.32 -4.67 27.51
CA LEU A 155 -3.35 -3.90 28.21
C LEU A 155 -2.71 -3.08 29.31
N TRP A 156 -3.11 -1.81 29.37
CA TRP A 156 -2.84 -0.92 30.47
C TRP A 156 -3.90 -1.07 31.56
N SER A 157 -3.47 -1.21 32.80
CA SER A 157 -4.34 -1.22 33.97
C SER A 157 -3.69 -0.49 35.14
N THR A 158 -4.53 0.04 36.01
CA THR A 158 -4.12 0.71 37.26
C THR A 158 -4.67 -0.07 38.43
N ASP A 159 -3.84 -0.30 39.44
CA ASP A 159 -4.22 -0.99 40.67
C ASP A 159 -3.65 -0.19 41.87
N GLY A 160 -4.53 0.57 42.55
CA GLY A 160 -4.11 1.60 43.48
C GLY A 160 -3.22 2.66 42.82
N ASP A 161 -2.08 2.91 43.40
CA ASP A 161 -1.07 3.85 42.85
C ASP A 161 -0.06 3.18 41.91
N SER A 162 -0.31 1.95 41.51
CA SER A 162 0.61 1.19 40.64
C SER A 162 0.02 0.96 39.27
N GLU A 163 0.87 1.05 38.26
CA GLU A 163 0.51 0.90 36.88
C GLU A 163 1.11 -0.38 36.31
N TYR A 164 0.34 -1.05 35.45
CA TYR A 164 0.71 -2.37 34.93
C TYR A 164 0.42 -2.50 33.43
N LEU A 165 1.23 -3.33 32.80
CA LEU A 165 1.02 -3.84 31.46
C LEU A 165 0.77 -5.34 31.53
N SER A 166 -0.26 -5.84 30.87
CA SER A 166 -0.56 -7.28 30.83
C SER A 166 -0.74 -7.77 29.40
N ALA A 167 -0.22 -8.95 29.11
CA ALA A 167 -0.53 -9.66 27.88
C ALA A 167 -1.86 -10.39 28.05
N THR A 168 -2.76 -10.23 27.09
CA THR A 168 -4.06 -10.91 27.07
C THR A 168 -4.00 -12.26 26.39
N ASP A 169 -3.13 -12.39 25.41
CA ASP A 169 -2.96 -13.61 24.63
C ASP A 169 -1.89 -14.49 25.24
N LEU A 170 -2.03 -15.80 25.05
CA LEU A 170 -0.94 -16.72 25.34
C LEU A 170 0.20 -16.42 24.36
N PRO A 171 1.40 -16.02 24.87
CA PRO A 171 2.49 -15.66 24.01
C PRO A 171 3.00 -16.90 23.25
N MET A 172 3.26 -16.73 21.96
CA MET A 172 3.85 -17.80 21.13
C MET A 172 5.30 -18.13 21.48
N ALA A 173 5.96 -17.23 22.20
CA ALA A 173 7.33 -17.42 22.71
C ALA A 173 7.53 -16.59 23.99
N PRO A 174 8.50 -16.97 24.87
CA PRO A 174 8.89 -16.14 25.99
C PRO A 174 9.37 -14.76 25.54
N PHE A 175 8.99 -13.75 26.27
CA PHE A 175 9.37 -12.36 25.99
C PHE A 175 9.57 -11.55 27.26
N VAL A 176 10.23 -10.42 27.14
CA VAL A 176 10.33 -9.36 28.17
C VAL A 176 9.85 -8.04 27.60
N LEU A 177 9.24 -7.21 28.45
CA LEU A 177 8.93 -5.83 28.11
C LEU A 177 10.07 -4.93 28.58
N LEU A 178 10.38 -3.89 27.80
CA LEU A 178 11.41 -2.92 28.13
C LEU A 178 10.76 -1.58 28.43
N ASP A 179 11.25 -0.93 29.50
CA ASP A 179 10.85 0.43 29.85
C ASP A 179 11.45 1.48 28.87
N ALA A 180 11.14 2.76 29.12
CA ALA A 180 11.63 3.85 28.29
C ALA A 180 13.18 4.00 28.30
N LEU A 181 13.86 3.39 29.24
CA LEU A 181 15.33 3.37 29.37
C LEU A 181 15.94 2.05 28.88
N ALA A 182 15.13 1.21 28.23
CA ALA A 182 15.49 -0.12 27.73
C ALA A 182 15.86 -1.13 28.83
N ASN A 183 15.46 -0.90 30.08
CA ASN A 183 15.56 -1.89 31.13
C ASN A 183 14.36 -2.85 31.10
N GLU A 184 14.57 -4.08 31.53
CA GLU A 184 13.50 -5.07 31.62
C GLU A 184 12.49 -4.70 32.71
N CYS A 185 11.23 -4.67 32.32
CA CYS A 185 10.13 -4.46 33.26
C CYS A 185 9.99 -5.65 34.21
N VAL A 186 9.79 -5.39 35.49
CA VAL A 186 9.58 -6.44 36.49
C VAL A 186 8.26 -7.14 36.22
N ARG A 187 8.32 -8.45 36.03
CA ARG A 187 7.12 -9.28 35.90
C ARG A 187 6.69 -9.76 37.28
N GLU A 188 5.46 -9.46 37.66
CA GLU A 188 4.87 -9.87 38.91
C GLU A 188 4.42 -11.35 38.86
N SER A 189 4.10 -11.90 40.04
CA SER A 189 3.66 -13.30 40.17
C SER A 189 2.34 -13.63 39.44
N ASP A 190 1.51 -12.61 39.19
CA ASP A 190 0.26 -12.70 38.44
C ASP A 190 0.43 -12.55 36.93
N GLY A 191 1.70 -12.39 36.48
CA GLY A 191 2.05 -12.27 35.08
C GLY A 191 1.98 -10.85 34.51
N ARG A 192 1.55 -9.87 35.30
CA ARG A 192 1.57 -8.45 34.91
C ARG A 192 2.99 -7.90 34.96
N PHE A 193 3.25 -6.88 34.16
CA PHE A 193 4.53 -6.15 34.18
C PHE A 193 4.31 -4.78 34.84
N ARG A 194 5.06 -4.51 35.89
CA ARG A 194 4.98 -3.20 36.56
C ARG A 194 5.56 -2.13 35.65
N TRP A 195 4.79 -1.05 35.44
CA TRP A 195 5.22 0.12 34.69
C TRP A 195 5.54 1.28 35.62
N ARG A 196 6.48 2.11 35.19
CA ARG A 196 6.83 3.34 35.91
C ARG A 196 6.74 4.53 34.95
N GLY A 197 6.00 5.55 35.34
CA GLY A 197 5.80 6.76 34.56
C GLY A 197 4.50 6.77 33.77
N ASP A 198 4.36 7.74 32.89
CA ASP A 198 3.15 7.93 32.11
C ASP A 198 2.85 6.73 31.19
N ARG A 199 1.58 6.52 30.90
CA ARG A 199 1.11 5.49 29.97
C ARG A 199 1.76 5.66 28.59
N PRO A 200 2.55 4.73 28.10
CA PRO A 200 3.17 4.80 26.78
C PRO A 200 2.15 4.45 25.70
N ARG A 201 2.38 4.89 24.47
CA ARG A 201 1.59 4.47 23.30
C ARG A 201 2.02 3.11 22.77
N VAL A 202 3.29 2.88 22.82
CA VAL A 202 3.96 1.65 22.42
C VAL A 202 4.97 1.26 23.49
N VAL A 203 5.22 -0.01 23.63
CA VAL A 203 6.25 -0.54 24.51
C VAL A 203 7.17 -1.44 23.68
N LYS A 204 8.46 -1.36 23.98
CA LYS A 204 9.42 -2.26 23.37
C LYS A 204 9.31 -3.65 23.98
N ILE A 205 9.35 -4.66 23.12
CA ILE A 205 9.34 -6.07 23.48
C ILE A 205 10.60 -6.72 22.92
N ARG A 206 11.21 -7.59 23.70
CA ARG A 206 12.36 -8.40 23.31
C ARG A 206 12.02 -9.87 23.47
N TRP A 207 12.34 -10.67 22.47
CA TRP A 207 12.10 -12.13 22.51
C TRP A 207 13.22 -12.87 21.77
N GLN A 208 13.27 -14.18 22.03
CA GLN A 208 14.16 -15.07 21.32
C GLN A 208 13.41 -15.74 20.17
N HIS A 209 14.01 -15.71 18.99
CA HIS A 209 13.54 -16.49 17.85
C HIS A 209 14.72 -17.29 17.32
N GLU A 210 14.58 -18.61 17.36
CA GLU A 210 15.71 -19.53 17.10
C GLU A 210 16.94 -19.18 17.95
N SER A 211 18.05 -18.78 17.32
CA SER A 211 19.29 -18.36 18.00
C SER A 211 19.46 -16.84 18.11
N GLU A 212 18.51 -16.04 17.61
CA GLU A 212 18.62 -14.59 17.56
C GLU A 212 17.70 -13.89 18.57
N VAL A 213 18.23 -12.85 19.18
CA VAL A 213 17.43 -11.93 19.99
C VAL A 213 16.77 -10.90 19.06
N ARG A 214 15.47 -10.79 19.13
CA ARG A 214 14.67 -9.83 18.36
C ARG A 214 14.07 -8.78 19.27
N GLU A 215 13.90 -7.59 18.73
CA GLU A 215 13.21 -6.49 19.40
C GLU A 215 12.17 -5.91 18.44
N GLY A 216 11.09 -5.39 19.00
CA GLY A 216 10.03 -4.74 18.27
C GLY A 216 9.23 -3.80 19.17
N GLU A 217 8.27 -3.10 18.61
CA GLU A 217 7.34 -2.25 19.35
C GLU A 217 5.92 -2.79 19.20
N ILE A 218 5.22 -2.86 20.32
CA ILE A 218 3.82 -3.26 20.34
C ILE A 218 2.96 -2.17 20.97
N PRO A 219 1.71 -2.00 20.54
CA PRO A 219 0.82 -0.98 21.05
C PRO A 219 0.36 -1.29 22.48
N VAL A 220 0.12 -0.21 23.23
CA VAL A 220 -0.51 -0.24 24.54
C VAL A 220 -1.95 0.26 24.40
N ILE A 221 -2.91 -0.57 24.80
CA ILE A 221 -4.33 -0.25 24.76
C ILE A 221 -4.95 -0.24 26.16
N ASP A 222 -6.07 0.41 26.33
CA ASP A 222 -6.83 0.34 27.58
C ASP A 222 -7.86 -0.79 27.58
N GLU A 223 -8.57 -0.94 28.69
CA GLU A 223 -9.64 -1.93 28.86
C GLU A 223 -10.78 -1.83 27.83
N PHE A 224 -10.89 -0.68 27.15
CA PHE A 224 -11.87 -0.44 26.09
C PHE A 224 -11.28 -0.67 24.68
N GLY A 225 -10.05 -1.16 24.58
CA GLY A 225 -9.36 -1.38 23.31
C GLY A 225 -8.84 -0.10 22.63
N ARG A 226 -8.79 1.03 23.36
CA ARG A 226 -8.32 2.31 22.82
C ARG A 226 -6.83 2.47 23.01
N PHE A 227 -6.15 2.95 21.99
CA PHE A 227 -4.75 3.38 22.12
C PHE A 227 -4.64 4.58 23.08
N ALA A 228 -3.49 4.72 23.74
CA ALA A 228 -3.20 5.90 24.52
C ALA A 228 -3.48 7.15 23.69
N ALA A 229 -4.35 8.02 24.20
CA ALA A 229 -4.69 9.26 23.53
C ALA A 229 -3.42 10.06 23.26
N THR A 230 -3.13 10.30 21.99
CA THR A 230 -2.19 11.35 21.64
C THR A 230 -2.86 12.64 22.00
N LYS A 231 -2.22 13.50 22.78
CA LYS A 231 -2.57 14.92 22.72
C LYS A 231 -2.38 15.33 21.26
N LEU A 232 -3.49 15.52 20.56
CA LEU A 232 -3.42 16.09 19.23
C LEU A 232 -2.68 17.42 19.36
N PRO A 233 -1.67 17.68 18.54
CA PRO A 233 -1.05 19.01 18.54
C PRO A 233 -2.19 20.01 18.32
N ARG A 234 -2.24 21.02 19.18
CA ARG A 234 -3.20 22.11 19.05
C ARG A 234 -2.85 22.79 17.73
N ILE A 235 -3.73 22.63 16.74
CA ILE A 235 -3.61 23.37 15.50
C ILE A 235 -4.17 24.74 15.81
N ASP A 236 -3.31 25.70 16.06
CA ASP A 236 -3.69 27.11 16.11
C ASP A 236 -3.92 27.51 14.64
N PHE A 237 -5.17 27.79 14.33
CA PHE A 237 -5.54 28.45 13.07
C PHE A 237 -5.36 29.96 13.30
N ASP A 238 -4.23 30.51 12.90
CA ASP A 238 -4.03 31.95 12.69
C ASP A 238 -4.61 32.39 11.35
#